data_38ed8b1b5b2a181db415268b77d24f82
#
_entry.id   38ed8b1b5b2a181db415268b77d24f82
#
_cell.length_a   1.000
_cell.length_b   1.000
_cell.length_c   1.000
_cell.angle_alpha   90.00
_cell.angle_beta   90.00
_cell.angle_gamma   90.00
#
_symmetry.space_group_name_H-M   'P 1'
#
loop_
_entity.id
_entity.type
_entity.pdbx_description
1 polymer ?
#
loop_
_entity_poly.entity_id
_entity_poly.type
_entity_poly.pdbx_seq_one_letter_code
_entity_poly.pdbx_strand_id
1 'polypeptide(L)'
;MNGSCTTVGVVGFTLGGGFGFLSRTKGLAVDNCLQMEIVTATGQRIVASSQGHRHLFWVLRGAGQVGYGVVTKLQVKLHTLQEQYVGGKGPFYLEAFLGSIKKII
;
A
#
# COMPACT_ATOMS: atom_id res chain seq x y z
N MET A 1 2.33 3.33 4.00
CA MET A 1 0.88 3.25 3.74
C MET A 1 0.33 2.04 4.46
N ASN A 2 -0.55 2.19 5.42
CA ASN A 2 -1.12 1.08 6.19
C ASN A 2 -2.64 1.08 6.05
N GLY A 3 -3.25 -0.11 6.15
CA GLY A 3 -4.69 -0.26 6.26
C GLY A 3 -5.22 0.20 7.61
N SER A 4 -6.53 0.19 7.77
CA SER A 4 -7.23 0.59 9.00
C SER A 4 -7.41 -0.54 10.01
N CYS A 5 -7.17 -1.78 9.62
CA CYS A 5 -7.32 -2.95 10.46
C CYS A 5 -5.98 -3.34 11.10
N THR A 6 -5.96 -3.44 12.43
CA THR A 6 -4.74 -3.71 13.21
C THR A 6 -4.20 -5.13 13.07
N THR A 7 -5.05 -6.07 12.62
CA THR A 7 -4.70 -7.49 12.46
C THR A 7 -4.20 -7.85 11.06
N VAL A 8 -4.27 -6.90 10.11
CA VAL A 8 -3.82 -7.14 8.73
C VAL A 8 -2.33 -6.88 8.61
N GLY A 9 -1.58 -7.91 8.19
CA GLY A 9 -0.15 -7.80 7.94
C GLY A 9 0.18 -6.93 6.74
N VAL A 10 1.19 -6.07 6.86
CA VAL A 10 1.57 -5.10 5.82
C VAL A 10 1.99 -5.75 4.50
N VAL A 11 2.62 -6.91 4.54
CA VAL A 11 3.06 -7.63 3.33
C VAL A 11 1.86 -8.09 2.52
N GLY A 12 0.95 -8.86 3.12
CA GLY A 12 -0.27 -9.32 2.45
C GLY A 12 -1.15 -8.17 1.97
N PHE A 13 -1.27 -7.12 2.78
CA PHE A 13 -1.97 -5.89 2.41
C PHE A 13 -1.39 -5.24 1.15
N THR A 14 -0.07 -5.09 1.08
CA THR A 14 0.63 -4.49 -0.06
C THR A 14 0.52 -5.37 -1.31
N LEU A 15 0.71 -6.69 -1.17
CA LEU A 15 0.61 -7.63 -2.30
C LEU A 15 -0.79 -7.67 -2.92
N GLY A 16 -1.83 -7.36 -2.14
CA GLY A 16 -3.22 -7.22 -2.62
C GLY A 16 -3.58 -5.82 -3.13
N GLY A 17 -2.60 -4.94 -3.30
CA GLY A 17 -2.81 -3.55 -3.73
C GLY A 17 -2.66 -2.54 -2.59
N GLY A 18 -3.32 -2.76 -1.48
CA GLY A 18 -3.18 -1.98 -0.26
C GLY A 18 -3.82 -0.59 -0.30
N PHE A 19 -5.15 -0.55 -0.15
CA PHE A 19 -5.89 0.71 -0.01
C PHE A 19 -5.94 1.15 1.47
N GLY A 20 -5.62 2.40 1.75
CA GLY A 20 -5.64 2.98 3.08
C GLY A 20 -6.04 4.46 3.08
N PHE A 21 -6.10 5.06 4.26
CA PHE A 21 -6.53 6.46 4.43
C PHE A 21 -5.74 7.50 3.62
N LEU A 22 -4.47 7.24 3.34
CA LEU A 22 -3.61 8.13 2.57
C LEU A 22 -3.58 7.81 1.07
N SER A 23 -4.33 6.79 0.61
CA SER A 23 -4.26 6.35 -0.79
C SER A 23 -4.68 7.44 -1.78
N ARG A 24 -5.59 8.33 -1.37
CA ARG A 24 -6.03 9.45 -2.21
C ARG A 24 -4.90 10.44 -2.51
N THR A 25 -3.96 10.62 -1.58
CA THR A 25 -2.87 11.60 -1.70
C THR A 25 -1.52 10.99 -2.03
N LYS A 26 -1.31 9.72 -1.67
CA LYS A 26 -0.01 9.04 -1.78
C LYS A 26 -0.04 7.78 -2.67
N GLY A 27 -1.19 7.46 -3.27
CA GLY A 27 -1.39 6.22 -4.03
C GLY A 27 -1.62 5.00 -3.15
N LEU A 28 -1.75 3.84 -3.75
CA LEU A 28 -1.88 2.55 -3.07
C LEU A 28 -0.55 2.14 -2.41
N ALA A 29 -0.58 1.15 -1.52
CA ALA A 29 0.64 0.61 -0.92
C ALA A 29 1.61 0.05 -1.98
N VAL A 30 1.09 -0.62 -3.00
CA VAL A 30 1.90 -1.13 -4.13
C VAL A 30 2.54 -0.04 -4.98
N ASP A 31 1.93 1.16 -5.09
CA ASP A 31 2.50 2.29 -5.83
C ASP A 31 3.72 2.86 -5.12
N ASN A 32 3.80 2.62 -3.81
CA ASN A 32 4.92 3.02 -2.97
C ASN A 32 5.96 1.92 -2.80
N CYS A 33 5.77 0.74 -3.41
CA CYS A 33 6.74 -0.33 -3.38
C CYS A 33 7.81 -0.12 -4.46
N LEU A 34 9.07 -0.12 -4.04
CA LEU A 34 10.23 0.08 -4.91
C LEU A 34 10.84 -1.25 -5.35
N GLN A 35 10.83 -2.25 -4.46
CA GLN A 35 11.48 -3.53 -4.66
C GLN A 35 10.86 -4.59 -3.76
N MET A 36 10.81 -5.81 -4.22
CA MET A 36 10.40 -7.00 -3.47
C MET A 36 11.42 -8.10 -3.60
N GLU A 37 11.75 -8.75 -2.50
CA GLU A 37 12.51 -10.00 -2.49
C GLU A 37 11.53 -11.15 -2.32
N ILE A 38 11.61 -12.15 -3.18
CA ILE A 38 10.73 -13.32 -3.20
C ILE A 38 11.57 -14.61 -3.27
N VAL A 39 11.12 -15.61 -2.53
CA VAL A 39 11.61 -16.99 -2.64
C VAL A 39 10.60 -17.81 -3.44
N THR A 40 11.02 -18.35 -4.57
CA THR A 40 10.18 -19.16 -5.46
C THR A 40 9.96 -20.57 -4.91
N ALA A 41 9.05 -21.34 -5.54
CA ALA A 41 8.82 -22.75 -5.19
C ALA A 41 10.05 -23.64 -5.37
N THR A 42 11.01 -23.23 -6.22
CA THR A 42 12.30 -23.93 -6.41
C THR A 42 13.37 -23.52 -5.38
N GLY A 43 13.01 -22.68 -4.39
CA GLY A 43 13.96 -22.18 -3.39
C GLY A 43 14.87 -21.05 -3.88
N GLN A 44 14.70 -20.58 -5.10
CA GLN A 44 15.50 -19.49 -5.65
C GLN A 44 15.04 -18.14 -5.09
N ARG A 45 16.01 -17.37 -4.61
CA ARG A 45 15.77 -15.99 -4.14
C ARG A 45 15.92 -15.01 -5.31
N ILE A 46 14.88 -14.24 -5.58
CA ILE A 46 14.81 -13.26 -6.65
C ILE A 46 14.48 -11.88 -6.05
N VAL A 47 15.17 -10.86 -6.54
CA VAL A 47 14.87 -9.46 -6.24
C VAL A 47 14.19 -8.84 -7.45
N ALA A 48 12.91 -8.51 -7.29
CA ALA A 48 12.07 -7.94 -8.33
C ALA A 48 11.90 -6.42 -8.11
N SER A 49 12.13 -5.65 -9.17
CA SER A 49 12.01 -4.19 -9.17
C SER A 49 11.65 -3.67 -10.56
N SER A 50 11.49 -2.37 -10.72
CA SER A 50 11.29 -1.74 -12.04
C SER A 50 12.50 -1.91 -12.97
N GLN A 51 13.70 -2.19 -12.45
CA GLN A 51 14.93 -2.36 -13.19
C GLN A 51 15.32 -3.85 -13.40
N GLY A 52 14.91 -4.73 -12.49
CA GLY A 52 15.21 -6.16 -12.55
C GLY A 52 13.95 -7.01 -12.30
N HIS A 53 13.78 -8.06 -13.11
CA HIS A 53 12.60 -8.94 -13.05
C HIS A 53 11.27 -8.18 -13.14
N ARG A 54 11.16 -7.23 -14.08
CA ARG A 54 10.05 -6.28 -14.22
C ARG A 54 8.67 -6.94 -14.29
N HIS A 55 8.55 -8.05 -15.03
CA HIS A 55 7.28 -8.78 -15.15
C HIS A 55 6.84 -9.38 -13.82
N LEU A 56 7.76 -9.98 -13.07
CA LEU A 56 7.49 -10.50 -11.74
C LEU A 56 7.11 -9.36 -10.78
N PHE A 57 7.83 -8.25 -10.82
CA PHE A 57 7.53 -7.06 -10.02
C PHE A 57 6.13 -6.51 -10.32
N TRP A 58 5.76 -6.46 -11.59
CA TRP A 58 4.42 -6.02 -12.00
C TRP A 58 3.32 -6.94 -11.46
N VAL A 59 3.49 -8.26 -11.56
CA VAL A 59 2.54 -9.25 -11.07
C VAL A 59 2.39 -9.16 -9.54
N LEU A 60 3.49 -9.04 -8.81
CA LEU A 60 3.48 -8.95 -7.35
C LEU A 60 2.75 -7.69 -6.83
N ARG A 61 2.61 -6.68 -7.65
CA ARG A 61 1.93 -5.42 -7.33
C ARG A 61 0.42 -5.51 -7.54
N GLY A 62 -0.25 -6.31 -6.72
CA GLY A 62 -1.70 -6.50 -6.72
C GLY A 62 -2.15 -7.95 -6.84
N ALA A 63 -1.41 -8.79 -7.58
CA ALA A 63 -1.66 -10.22 -7.70
C ALA A 63 -0.62 -11.07 -6.95
N GLY A 64 0.18 -10.47 -6.07
CA GLY A 64 1.26 -11.16 -5.36
C GLY A 64 0.81 -12.20 -4.34
N GLN A 65 -0.49 -12.27 -4.04
CA GLN A 65 -1.06 -13.31 -3.15
C GLN A 65 -1.32 -14.64 -3.87
N VAL A 66 -1.09 -14.73 -5.19
CA VAL A 66 -1.52 -15.86 -6.05
C VAL A 66 -0.42 -16.94 -6.23
N GLY A 67 0.52 -17.07 -5.29
CA GLY A 67 1.38 -18.25 -5.25
C GLY A 67 2.62 -18.22 -6.15
N TYR A 68 3.12 -17.06 -6.54
CA TYR A 68 4.41 -16.93 -7.26
C TYR A 68 5.63 -17.23 -6.40
N GLY A 69 5.45 -17.29 -5.08
CA GLY A 69 6.47 -17.55 -4.08
C GLY A 69 6.17 -16.80 -2.78
N VAL A 70 7.09 -16.85 -1.85
CA VAL A 70 6.99 -16.17 -0.56
C VAL A 70 7.80 -14.87 -0.59
N VAL A 71 7.12 -13.73 -0.42
CA VAL A 71 7.79 -12.43 -0.31
C VAL A 71 8.42 -12.31 1.07
N THR A 72 9.73 -12.16 1.12
CA THR A 72 10.54 -12.09 2.35
C THR A 72 10.93 -10.67 2.72
N LYS A 73 10.94 -9.74 1.74
CA LYS A 73 11.34 -8.36 1.97
C LYS A 73 10.59 -7.40 1.04
N LEU A 74 10.16 -6.28 1.60
CA LEU A 74 9.62 -5.14 0.88
C LEU A 74 10.51 -3.91 1.11
N GLN A 75 10.83 -3.22 0.04
CA GLN A 75 11.40 -1.87 0.10
C GLN A 75 10.34 -0.89 -0.37
N VAL A 76 10.00 0.07 0.48
CA VAL A 76 8.95 1.04 0.22
C VAL A 76 9.47 2.46 0.27
N LYS A 77 8.85 3.33 -0.53
CA LYS A 77 9.08 4.77 -0.50
C LYS A 77 8.48 5.35 0.77
N LEU A 78 9.26 6.12 1.50
CA LEU A 78 8.77 6.90 2.63
C LEU A 78 8.28 8.27 2.16
N HIS A 79 7.28 8.78 2.85
CA HIS A 79 6.73 10.11 2.62
C HIS A 79 6.85 10.96 3.87
N THR A 80 7.15 12.23 3.71
CA THR A 80 7.03 13.22 4.78
C THR A 80 5.56 13.34 5.15
N LEU A 81 5.26 13.23 6.43
CA LEU A 81 3.94 13.47 6.98
C LEU A 81 3.69 14.97 7.06
N GLN A 82 2.46 15.39 6.79
CA GLN A 82 2.03 16.74 7.11
C GLN A 82 1.83 16.86 8.62
N GLU A 83 2.05 18.04 9.18
CA GLU A 83 1.94 18.26 10.63
C GLU A 83 0.52 18.09 11.16
N GLN A 84 -0.49 18.22 10.30
CA GLN A 84 -1.89 18.11 10.68
C GLN A 84 -2.64 17.15 9.74
N TYR A 85 -3.35 16.21 10.34
CA TYR A 85 -4.27 15.31 9.66
C TYR A 85 -5.64 15.42 10.34
N VAL A 86 -6.68 15.56 9.52
CA VAL A 86 -8.05 15.41 9.97
C VAL A 86 -8.55 14.03 9.60
N GLY A 87 -8.91 13.23 10.57
CA GLY A 87 -9.42 11.88 10.35
C GLY A 87 -10.49 11.54 11.41
N GLY A 88 -11.44 10.72 11.01
CA GLY A 88 -12.49 10.25 11.92
C GLY A 88 -13.24 9.05 11.33
N LYS A 89 -13.86 8.27 12.21
CA LYS A 89 -14.81 7.22 11.85
C LYS A 89 -16.18 7.67 12.38
N GLY A 90 -17.15 7.77 11.49
CA GLY A 90 -18.52 8.09 11.88
C GLY A 90 -19.46 8.16 10.67
N PRO A 91 -20.78 8.19 10.89
CA PRO A 91 -21.73 8.49 9.85
C PRO A 91 -21.50 9.93 9.41
N PHE A 92 -21.01 10.11 8.18
CA PHE A 92 -20.89 11.44 7.58
C PHE A 92 -22.24 11.79 6.94
N TYR A 93 -22.95 12.70 7.54
CA TYR A 93 -24.06 13.37 6.86
C TYR A 93 -23.46 14.40 5.90
N LEU A 94 -23.97 14.47 4.68
CA LEU A 94 -23.47 15.37 3.62
C LEU A 94 -23.39 16.84 4.10
N GLU A 95 -24.31 17.26 4.92
CA GLU A 95 -24.36 18.60 5.50
C GLU A 95 -23.20 18.89 6.46
N ALA A 96 -22.82 17.91 7.29
CA ALA A 96 -21.66 18.03 8.18
C ALA A 96 -20.35 18.10 7.38
N PHE A 97 -20.26 17.36 6.26
CA PHE A 97 -19.13 17.38 5.36
C PHE A 97 -18.99 18.75 4.66
N LEU A 98 -20.09 19.31 4.14
CA LEU A 98 -20.10 20.62 3.49
C LEU A 98 -19.81 21.76 4.49
N GLY A 99 -20.28 21.63 5.72
CA GLY A 99 -19.99 22.59 6.79
C GLY A 99 -18.51 22.59 7.22
N SER A 100 -17.85 21.43 7.18
CA SER A 100 -16.43 21.31 7.50
C SER A 100 -15.55 21.90 6.40
N ILE A 101 -15.92 21.75 5.13
CA ILE A 101 -15.20 22.38 4.00
C ILE A 101 -15.25 23.90 4.07
N LYS A 102 -16.39 24.48 4.43
CA LYS A 102 -16.52 25.94 4.58
C LYS A 102 -15.66 26.54 5.69
N LYS A 103 -15.17 25.73 6.65
CA LYS A 103 -14.25 26.19 7.71
C LYS A 103 -12.78 26.12 7.33
N ILE A 104 -12.43 25.47 6.19
CA ILE A 104 -11.05 25.26 5.72
C ILE A 104 -10.70 26.23 4.59
N ILE A 105 -11.69 26.87 3.99
CA ILE A 105 -11.56 27.93 2.99
C ILE A 105 -11.76 29.31 3.65
#